data_30d6e98e32a3eb8d496c7db5edda29bc
#
_entry.id   30d6e98e32a3eb8d496c7db5edda29bc
#
_cell.length_a   1.000
_cell.length_b   1.000
_cell.length_c   1.000
_cell.angle_alpha   90.00
_cell.angle_beta   90.00
_cell.angle_gamma   90.00
#
_symmetry.space_group_name_H-M   'P 1'
#
loop_
_entity.id
_entity.type
_entity.pdbx_description
1 polymer ?
#
loop_
_entity_poly.entity_id
_entity_poly.type
_entity_poly.pdbx_seq_one_letter_code
_entity_poly.pdbx_strand_id
1 'polypeptide(L)'
;MTDANLVLGRIRADAFLGGGMSLDIASAESALDTLASKLQMSRLQLAEGIIELAEQQMVKALHAISIQKGHNPNDFTLCCFGGAGGLHVCSLAEKLNMKSAIIPQNSGVLSAYGMLKAQKQRQFTKTHIIQLDDISHHQLEQLFEGLESQGTKELKLEQVGRQTIRSERSLDLRYQGQSFTLNIPFSADQTRNIADLFHHSHQQHYGHQLTNTAVELVNVCLSLTIETQQSNDVICTEVQNDATTQVIQLPSIEKEVTILQREAIKEGETIIGPAIILEKVSTTWLKEGWCAKIDQFQHLVLKKHEVIVQ
;
A
#
# COMPACT_ATOMS: atom_id res chain seq x y z
N MET A 1 18.49 -8.41 -3.57
CA MET A 1 17.75 -7.24 -4.14
C MET A 1 18.58 -5.97 -4.08
N THR A 2 19.05 -5.54 -2.90
CA THR A 2 19.88 -4.33 -2.77
C THR A 2 21.15 -4.44 -3.61
N ASP A 3 21.91 -5.54 -3.46
CA ASP A 3 23.15 -5.79 -4.23
C ASP A 3 22.89 -5.79 -5.74
N ALA A 4 21.80 -6.40 -6.19
CA ALA A 4 21.44 -6.40 -7.61
C ALA A 4 21.17 -4.97 -8.13
N ASN A 5 20.38 -4.17 -7.42
CA ASN A 5 20.14 -2.78 -7.81
C ASN A 5 21.40 -1.90 -7.69
N LEU A 6 22.29 -2.19 -6.73
CA LEU A 6 23.57 -1.50 -6.59
C LEU A 6 24.48 -1.77 -7.79
N VAL A 7 24.63 -3.04 -8.19
CA VAL A 7 25.43 -3.44 -9.36
C VAL A 7 24.85 -2.93 -10.68
N LEU A 8 23.52 -2.85 -10.80
CA LEU A 8 22.85 -2.21 -11.94
C LEU A 8 22.96 -0.69 -11.92
N GLY A 9 23.47 -0.09 -10.84
CA GLY A 9 23.63 1.34 -10.67
C GLY A 9 22.34 2.10 -10.34
N ARG A 10 21.23 1.39 -10.09
CA ARG A 10 19.92 2.00 -9.72
C ARG A 10 19.87 2.51 -8.30
N ILE A 11 20.74 1.98 -7.42
CA ILE A 11 20.99 2.50 -6.06
C ILE A 11 22.38 3.11 -6.04
N ARG A 12 22.51 4.31 -5.50
CA ARG A 12 23.76 5.01 -5.31
C ARG A 12 24.40 4.59 -4.00
N ALA A 13 25.66 4.09 -4.07
CA ALA A 13 26.39 3.64 -2.89
C ALA A 13 26.68 4.77 -1.89
N ASP A 14 26.90 5.97 -2.43
CA ASP A 14 27.26 7.19 -1.69
C ASP A 14 26.05 8.00 -1.21
N ALA A 15 24.85 7.71 -1.74
CA ALA A 15 23.62 8.42 -1.40
C ALA A 15 22.62 7.60 -0.57
N PHE A 16 22.99 6.39 -0.15
CA PHE A 16 22.09 5.53 0.60
C PHE A 16 21.77 6.11 1.98
N LEU A 17 20.51 6.12 2.38
CA LEU A 17 19.99 6.82 3.57
C LEU A 17 20.40 8.30 3.62
N GLY A 18 20.33 8.99 2.48
CA GLY A 18 20.73 10.39 2.38
C GLY A 18 22.23 10.62 2.61
N GLY A 19 23.06 9.63 2.29
CA GLY A 19 24.50 9.67 2.52
C GLY A 19 24.91 9.24 3.94
N GLY A 20 23.95 8.85 4.79
CA GLY A 20 24.23 8.39 6.15
C GLY A 20 24.91 7.01 6.23
N MET A 21 24.88 6.25 5.14
CA MET A 21 25.48 4.93 5.03
C MET A 21 26.06 4.72 3.63
N SER A 22 27.31 4.30 3.55
CA SER A 22 27.95 3.90 2.30
C SER A 22 27.78 2.40 2.08
N LEU A 23 27.40 2.00 0.85
CA LEU A 23 27.29 0.59 0.47
C LEU A 23 28.60 0.10 -0.15
N ASP A 24 28.99 -1.13 0.17
CA ASP A 24 30.20 -1.79 -0.38
C ASP A 24 29.87 -2.45 -1.71
N ILE A 25 30.20 -1.74 -2.81
CA ILE A 25 30.00 -2.23 -4.17
C ILE A 25 30.85 -3.48 -4.42
N ALA A 26 32.10 -3.52 -3.96
CA ALA A 26 32.99 -4.64 -4.23
C ALA A 26 32.49 -5.95 -3.60
N SER A 27 31.95 -5.88 -2.39
CA SER A 27 31.31 -7.03 -1.73
C SER A 27 30.07 -7.49 -2.48
N ALA A 28 29.21 -6.58 -2.94
CA ALA A 28 28.02 -6.90 -3.73
C ALA A 28 28.39 -7.55 -5.08
N GLU A 29 29.38 -7.02 -5.76
CA GLU A 29 29.90 -7.58 -7.01
C GLU A 29 30.47 -8.99 -6.82
N SER A 30 31.30 -9.20 -5.81
CA SER A 30 31.90 -10.51 -5.51
C SER A 30 30.82 -11.57 -5.19
N ALA A 31 29.79 -11.19 -4.44
CA ALA A 31 28.67 -12.08 -4.13
C ALA A 31 27.91 -12.50 -5.38
N LEU A 32 27.61 -11.53 -6.26
CA LEU A 32 26.94 -11.82 -7.54
C LEU A 32 27.82 -12.63 -8.50
N ASP A 33 29.13 -12.36 -8.60
CA ASP A 33 30.05 -13.11 -9.45
C ASP A 33 30.13 -14.60 -9.04
N THR A 34 30.13 -14.86 -7.73
CA THR A 34 30.12 -16.22 -7.20
C THR A 34 28.89 -17.02 -7.67
N LEU A 35 27.73 -16.40 -7.71
CA LEU A 35 26.49 -17.02 -8.18
C LEU A 35 26.42 -17.06 -9.72
N ALA A 36 26.82 -15.98 -10.39
CA ALA A 36 26.82 -15.86 -11.85
C ALA A 36 27.67 -16.94 -12.50
N SER A 37 28.85 -17.19 -11.92
CA SER A 37 29.76 -18.27 -12.40
C SER A 37 29.12 -19.64 -12.33
N LYS A 38 28.34 -19.94 -11.25
CA LYS A 38 27.62 -21.22 -11.12
C LYS A 38 26.49 -21.37 -12.14
N LEU A 39 25.86 -20.26 -12.53
CA LEU A 39 24.75 -20.21 -13.47
C LEU A 39 25.18 -19.96 -14.90
N GLN A 40 26.49 -19.79 -15.16
CA GLN A 40 27.08 -19.51 -16.47
C GLN A 40 26.46 -18.24 -17.11
N MET A 41 26.25 -17.19 -16.30
CA MET A 41 25.68 -15.91 -16.68
C MET A 41 26.69 -14.79 -16.41
N SER A 42 26.52 -13.62 -17.05
CA SER A 42 27.23 -12.43 -16.64
C SER A 42 26.63 -11.87 -15.32
N ARG A 43 27.43 -11.08 -14.58
CA ARG A 43 26.98 -10.39 -13.35
C ARG A 43 25.73 -9.55 -13.60
N LEU A 44 25.70 -8.81 -14.69
CA LEU A 44 24.57 -7.93 -15.05
C LEU A 44 23.31 -8.75 -15.38
N GLN A 45 23.45 -9.83 -16.18
CA GLN A 45 22.33 -10.73 -16.48
C GLN A 45 21.74 -11.36 -15.20
N LEU A 46 22.62 -11.77 -14.26
CA LEU A 46 22.16 -12.30 -12.98
C LEU A 46 21.42 -11.23 -12.15
N ALA A 47 21.97 -10.02 -12.08
CA ALA A 47 21.35 -8.94 -11.34
C ALA A 47 19.96 -8.59 -11.89
N GLU A 48 19.81 -8.49 -13.21
CA GLU A 48 18.52 -8.28 -13.89
C GLU A 48 17.56 -9.44 -13.63
N GLY A 49 18.02 -10.69 -13.71
CA GLY A 49 17.22 -11.88 -13.43
C GLY A 49 16.70 -11.92 -11.99
N ILE A 50 17.51 -11.51 -11.02
CA ILE A 50 17.08 -11.38 -9.61
C ILE A 50 15.95 -10.36 -9.47
N ILE A 51 16.09 -9.20 -10.12
CA ILE A 51 15.05 -8.15 -10.09
C ILE A 51 13.77 -8.67 -10.74
N GLU A 52 13.89 -9.29 -11.93
CA GLU A 52 12.76 -9.82 -12.68
C GLU A 52 11.97 -10.87 -11.87
N LEU A 53 12.66 -11.82 -11.22
CA LEU A 53 12.02 -12.83 -10.37
C LEU A 53 11.29 -12.20 -9.18
N ALA A 54 11.89 -11.20 -8.54
CA ALA A 54 11.26 -10.50 -7.44
C ALA A 54 10.01 -9.74 -7.89
N GLU A 55 10.07 -9.04 -9.03
CA GLU A 55 8.92 -8.34 -9.59
C GLU A 55 7.79 -9.31 -9.96
N GLN A 56 8.10 -10.50 -10.49
CA GLN A 56 7.09 -11.52 -10.76
C GLN A 56 6.39 -12.00 -9.49
N GLN A 57 7.11 -12.16 -8.36
CA GLN A 57 6.49 -12.49 -7.08
C GLN A 57 5.59 -11.35 -6.56
N MET A 58 6.02 -10.09 -6.73
CA MET A 58 5.19 -8.92 -6.37
C MET A 58 3.92 -8.87 -7.23
N VAL A 59 4.02 -9.08 -8.55
CA VAL A 59 2.86 -9.15 -9.46
C VAL A 59 1.89 -10.24 -9.03
N LYS A 60 2.39 -11.42 -8.65
CA LYS A 60 1.57 -12.53 -8.17
C LYS A 60 0.77 -12.16 -6.92
N ALA A 61 1.41 -11.46 -5.98
CA ALA A 61 0.75 -10.96 -4.78
C ALA A 61 -0.34 -9.91 -5.12
N LEU A 62 -0.03 -8.99 -6.05
CA LEU A 62 -0.99 -7.98 -6.51
C LEU A 62 -2.18 -8.61 -7.24
N HIS A 63 -1.96 -9.65 -8.07
CA HIS A 63 -3.05 -10.41 -8.70
C HIS A 63 -3.97 -11.08 -7.68
N ALA A 64 -3.43 -11.59 -6.57
CA ALA A 64 -4.22 -12.24 -5.53
C ALA A 64 -5.20 -11.29 -4.83
N ILE A 65 -4.85 -10.00 -4.72
CA ILE A 65 -5.71 -8.98 -4.09
C ILE A 65 -6.54 -8.18 -5.10
N SER A 66 -6.32 -8.34 -6.39
CA SER A 66 -7.04 -7.65 -7.47
C SER A 66 -7.82 -8.62 -8.36
N ILE A 67 -7.18 -9.22 -9.35
CA ILE A 67 -7.82 -10.08 -10.35
C ILE A 67 -8.58 -11.24 -9.71
N GLN A 68 -7.99 -11.91 -8.71
CA GLN A 68 -8.66 -13.02 -8.02
C GLN A 68 -9.89 -12.57 -7.21
N LYS A 69 -10.00 -11.27 -6.92
CA LYS A 69 -11.16 -10.65 -6.29
C LYS A 69 -12.09 -9.93 -7.28
N GLY A 70 -11.87 -10.11 -8.59
CA GLY A 70 -12.70 -9.53 -9.63
C GLY A 70 -12.39 -8.07 -9.97
N HIS A 71 -11.28 -7.51 -9.46
CA HIS A 71 -10.87 -6.15 -9.78
C HIS A 71 -9.89 -6.13 -10.95
N ASN A 72 -10.14 -5.29 -11.95
CA ASN A 72 -9.22 -5.11 -13.07
C ASN A 72 -8.14 -4.07 -12.70
N PRO A 73 -6.85 -4.45 -12.64
CA PRO A 73 -5.76 -3.51 -12.30
C PRO A 73 -5.70 -2.26 -13.20
N ASN A 74 -6.17 -2.33 -14.44
CA ASN A 74 -6.18 -1.19 -15.36
C ASN A 74 -7.02 0.01 -14.87
N ASP A 75 -7.97 -0.24 -13.98
CA ASP A 75 -8.89 0.77 -13.44
C ASP A 75 -8.31 1.47 -12.20
N PHE A 76 -7.09 1.07 -11.79
CA PHE A 76 -6.43 1.57 -10.58
C PHE A 76 -5.10 2.24 -10.90
N THR A 77 -4.67 3.08 -9.97
CA THR A 77 -3.31 3.64 -9.93
C THR A 77 -2.48 2.87 -8.91
N LEU A 78 -1.28 2.44 -9.27
CA LEU A 78 -0.38 1.74 -8.36
C LEU A 78 0.18 2.72 -7.32
N CYS A 79 -0.19 2.57 -6.07
CA CYS A 79 0.40 3.34 -4.99
C CYS A 79 1.64 2.61 -4.46
N CYS A 80 2.78 3.28 -4.51
CA CYS A 80 4.06 2.72 -4.13
C CYS A 80 4.63 3.43 -2.91
N PHE A 81 5.04 2.67 -1.89
CA PHE A 81 5.70 3.19 -0.69
C PHE A 81 6.72 2.19 -0.15
N GLY A 82 7.54 2.65 0.82
CA GLY A 82 8.70 1.92 1.33
C GLY A 82 9.99 2.32 0.62
N GLY A 83 11.15 2.11 1.26
CA GLY A 83 12.44 2.60 0.79
C GLY A 83 12.87 2.08 -0.59
N ALA A 84 12.50 0.84 -0.94
CA ALA A 84 12.89 0.18 -2.20
C ALA A 84 11.74 0.06 -3.21
N GLY A 85 10.50 0.39 -2.84
CA GLY A 85 9.33 0.22 -3.71
C GLY A 85 9.46 0.99 -5.02
N GLY A 86 9.98 2.21 -4.99
CA GLY A 86 10.20 3.05 -6.16
C GLY A 86 11.13 2.45 -7.22
N LEU A 87 11.99 1.49 -6.87
CA LEU A 87 12.86 0.80 -7.81
C LEU A 87 12.11 -0.15 -8.77
N HIS A 88 10.91 -0.57 -8.39
CA HIS A 88 10.12 -1.58 -9.11
C HIS A 88 8.82 -1.02 -9.70
N VAL A 89 8.44 0.19 -9.32
CA VAL A 89 7.09 0.74 -9.56
C VAL A 89 6.72 0.78 -11.05
N CYS A 90 7.61 1.24 -11.93
CA CYS A 90 7.34 1.29 -13.36
C CYS A 90 7.16 -0.11 -13.97
N SER A 91 8.06 -1.05 -13.63
CA SER A 91 7.98 -2.45 -14.11
C SER A 91 6.73 -3.16 -13.62
N LEU A 92 6.33 -2.95 -12.34
CA LEU A 92 5.11 -3.52 -11.79
C LEU A 92 3.87 -2.97 -12.49
N ALA A 93 3.80 -1.65 -12.70
CA ALA A 93 2.70 -1.02 -13.42
C ALA A 93 2.61 -1.52 -14.87
N GLU A 94 3.74 -1.73 -15.55
CA GLU A 94 3.78 -2.33 -16.89
C GLU A 94 3.22 -3.76 -16.91
N LYS A 95 3.69 -4.62 -15.98
CA LYS A 95 3.28 -6.03 -15.90
C LYS A 95 1.81 -6.21 -15.53
N LEU A 96 1.24 -5.23 -14.81
CA LEU A 96 -0.17 -5.19 -14.43
C LEU A 96 -1.03 -4.39 -15.41
N ASN A 97 -0.45 -3.87 -16.51
CA ASN A 97 -1.10 -2.98 -17.47
C ASN A 97 -1.73 -1.73 -16.85
N MET A 98 -1.23 -1.27 -15.72
CA MET A 98 -1.67 -0.04 -15.09
C MET A 98 -1.17 1.19 -15.84
N LYS A 99 -2.00 2.22 -15.95
CA LYS A 99 -1.69 3.45 -16.73
C LYS A 99 -0.84 4.43 -15.96
N SER A 100 -0.88 4.37 -14.63
CA SER A 100 -0.22 5.32 -13.74
C SER A 100 0.22 4.68 -12.43
N ALA A 101 1.20 5.31 -11.81
CA ALA A 101 1.61 5.00 -10.46
C ALA A 101 1.81 6.30 -9.67
N ILE A 102 1.74 6.22 -8.34
CA ILE A 102 1.95 7.34 -7.44
C ILE A 102 2.90 6.93 -6.33
N ILE A 103 3.87 7.78 -6.04
CA ILE A 103 4.78 7.65 -4.91
C ILE A 103 4.49 8.84 -3.98
N PRO A 104 3.81 8.59 -2.84
CA PRO A 104 3.47 9.65 -1.89
C PRO A 104 4.70 10.37 -1.37
N GLN A 105 4.52 11.60 -0.89
CA GLN A 105 5.53 12.28 -0.10
C GLN A 105 5.91 11.41 1.11
N ASN A 106 7.18 11.40 1.47
CA ASN A 106 7.70 10.56 2.57
C ASN A 106 7.45 9.05 2.38
N SER A 107 7.39 8.58 1.13
CA SER A 107 7.11 7.18 0.81
C SER A 107 7.97 6.18 1.58
N GLY A 108 9.24 6.47 1.80
CA GLY A 108 10.18 5.61 2.52
C GLY A 108 9.83 5.39 4.00
N VAL A 109 9.09 6.31 4.62
CA VAL A 109 8.66 6.26 6.03
C VAL A 109 7.14 6.33 6.19
N LEU A 110 6.38 6.09 5.12
CA LEU A 110 4.92 6.24 5.12
C LEU A 110 4.23 5.37 6.18
N SER A 111 4.73 4.17 6.43
CA SER A 111 4.18 3.30 7.48
C SER A 111 4.37 3.90 8.87
N ALA A 112 5.53 4.46 9.18
CA ALA A 112 5.78 5.14 10.44
C ALA A 112 4.92 6.41 10.57
N TYR A 113 4.78 7.18 9.49
CA TYR A 113 3.88 8.33 9.44
C TYR A 113 2.43 7.92 9.67
N GLY A 114 1.98 6.82 9.05
CA GLY A 114 0.65 6.26 9.28
C GLY A 114 0.42 5.88 10.74
N MET A 115 1.42 5.29 11.41
CA MET A 115 1.34 4.97 12.84
C MET A 115 1.19 6.23 13.71
N LEU A 116 1.87 7.32 13.37
CA LEU A 116 1.72 8.61 14.08
C LEU A 116 0.32 9.23 13.89
N LYS A 117 -0.30 9.00 12.73
CA LYS A 117 -1.63 9.51 12.39
C LYS A 117 -2.76 8.51 12.74
N ALA A 118 -2.43 7.28 13.08
CA ALA A 118 -3.41 6.28 13.44
C ALA A 118 -4.18 6.69 14.70
N GLN A 119 -5.50 6.62 14.62
CA GLN A 119 -6.35 6.82 15.78
C GLN A 119 -6.27 5.60 16.70
N LYS A 120 -6.33 5.83 18.01
CA LYS A 120 -6.42 4.73 18.96
C LYS A 120 -7.77 4.04 18.77
N GLN A 121 -7.72 2.76 18.43
CA GLN A 121 -8.90 1.93 18.19
C GLN A 121 -8.85 0.68 19.09
N ARG A 122 -10.02 0.29 19.61
CA ARG A 122 -10.20 -0.97 20.30
C ARG A 122 -11.32 -1.75 19.62
N GLN A 123 -11.05 -3.00 19.33
CA GLN A 123 -12.03 -3.90 18.72
C GLN A 123 -12.45 -4.95 19.74
N PHE A 124 -13.76 -5.14 19.86
CA PHE A 124 -14.39 -6.14 20.70
C PHE A 124 -15.20 -7.05 19.82
N THR A 125 -15.01 -8.34 19.99
CA THR A 125 -15.73 -9.35 19.23
C THR A 125 -16.33 -10.35 20.21
N LYS A 126 -17.63 -10.62 20.05
CA LYS A 126 -18.32 -11.66 20.80
C LYS A 126 -18.91 -12.68 19.86
N THR A 127 -18.44 -13.90 19.94
CA THR A 127 -18.99 -15.01 19.15
C THR A 127 -20.37 -15.37 19.68
N HIS A 128 -21.34 -15.42 18.75
CA HIS A 128 -22.74 -15.76 19.02
C HIS A 128 -23.34 -16.44 17.80
N ILE A 129 -23.07 -17.75 17.66
CA ILE A 129 -23.50 -18.52 16.49
C ILE A 129 -24.98 -18.85 16.64
N ILE A 130 -25.79 -18.23 15.76
CA ILE A 130 -27.26 -18.42 15.72
C ILE A 130 -27.77 -18.11 14.30
N GLN A 131 -28.90 -18.66 13.88
CA GLN A 131 -29.55 -18.22 12.66
C GLN A 131 -30.03 -16.78 12.80
N LEU A 132 -29.83 -15.97 11.77
CA LEU A 132 -30.15 -14.54 11.82
C LEU A 132 -31.64 -14.28 12.09
N ASP A 133 -32.51 -15.19 11.63
CA ASP A 133 -33.96 -15.11 11.84
C ASP A 133 -34.38 -15.45 13.29
N ASP A 134 -33.52 -16.13 14.05
CA ASP A 134 -33.78 -16.54 15.43
C ASP A 134 -33.35 -15.48 16.47
N ILE A 135 -32.67 -14.40 16.02
CA ILE A 135 -32.24 -13.31 16.90
C ILE A 135 -33.03 -12.04 16.61
N SER A 136 -33.66 -11.50 17.64
CA SER A 136 -34.37 -10.22 17.52
C SER A 136 -33.42 -9.03 17.52
N HIS A 137 -33.86 -7.91 16.92
CA HIS A 137 -33.12 -6.65 16.96
C HIS A 137 -32.79 -6.19 18.40
N HIS A 138 -33.72 -6.39 19.35
CA HIS A 138 -33.50 -6.07 20.76
C HIS A 138 -32.39 -6.89 21.40
N GLN A 139 -32.28 -8.18 21.07
CA GLN A 139 -31.19 -9.03 21.54
C GLN A 139 -29.82 -8.60 20.94
N LEU A 140 -29.80 -8.19 19.69
CA LEU A 140 -28.60 -7.62 19.09
C LEU A 140 -28.17 -6.34 19.79
N GLU A 141 -29.11 -5.42 20.08
CA GLU A 141 -28.82 -4.20 20.83
C GLU A 141 -28.24 -4.51 22.22
N GLN A 142 -28.80 -5.47 22.96
CA GLN A 142 -28.26 -5.89 24.26
C GLN A 142 -26.83 -6.44 24.15
N LEU A 143 -26.49 -7.17 23.07
CA LEU A 143 -25.15 -7.66 22.86
C LEU A 143 -24.17 -6.49 22.63
N PHE A 144 -24.56 -5.49 21.84
CA PHE A 144 -23.76 -4.30 21.59
C PHE A 144 -23.61 -3.43 22.86
N GLU A 145 -24.66 -3.20 23.61
CA GLU A 145 -24.62 -2.48 24.91
C GLU A 145 -23.63 -3.13 25.88
N GLY A 146 -23.61 -4.47 25.92
CA GLY A 146 -22.66 -5.23 26.72
C GLY A 146 -21.21 -4.98 26.31
N LEU A 147 -20.93 -5.01 25.01
CA LEU A 147 -19.60 -4.73 24.46
C LEU A 147 -19.20 -3.26 24.67
N GLU A 148 -20.12 -2.32 24.49
CA GLU A 148 -19.87 -0.89 24.70
C GLU A 148 -19.57 -0.57 26.17
N SER A 149 -20.29 -1.19 27.09
CA SER A 149 -20.05 -1.06 28.53
C SER A 149 -18.64 -1.58 28.89
N GLN A 150 -18.26 -2.74 28.36
CA GLN A 150 -16.92 -3.31 28.54
C GLN A 150 -15.87 -2.37 27.96
N GLY A 151 -16.00 -1.98 26.69
CA GLY A 151 -15.05 -1.16 26.00
C GLY A 151 -14.86 0.22 26.64
N THR A 152 -15.95 0.84 27.09
CA THR A 152 -15.90 2.13 27.80
C THR A 152 -15.15 2.02 29.14
N LYS A 153 -15.32 0.92 29.87
CA LYS A 153 -14.56 0.68 31.10
C LYS A 153 -13.07 0.54 30.84
N GLU A 154 -12.69 -0.23 29.82
CA GLU A 154 -11.28 -0.42 29.45
C GLU A 154 -10.63 0.88 28.99
N LEU A 155 -11.31 1.67 28.16
CA LEU A 155 -10.82 2.97 27.71
C LEU A 155 -10.69 4.00 28.84
N LYS A 156 -11.58 3.99 29.83
CA LYS A 156 -11.47 4.85 31.01
C LYS A 156 -10.25 4.50 31.87
N LEU A 157 -9.92 3.20 32.00
CA LEU A 157 -8.72 2.75 32.69
C LEU A 157 -7.43 3.22 32.01
N GLU A 158 -7.45 3.41 30.70
CA GLU A 158 -6.32 3.96 29.93
C GLU A 158 -6.18 5.49 30.03
N GLN A 159 -6.92 6.16 30.92
CA GLN A 159 -6.91 7.62 31.11
C GLN A 159 -7.19 8.42 29.83
N VAL A 160 -8.04 7.89 28.96
CA VAL A 160 -8.56 8.61 27.82
C VAL A 160 -9.46 9.74 28.34
N GLY A 161 -8.93 10.97 28.31
CA GLY A 161 -9.60 12.15 28.86
C GLY A 161 -10.96 12.44 28.20
N ARG A 162 -11.38 13.72 28.11
CA ARG A 162 -12.66 14.16 27.50
C ARG A 162 -12.66 14.03 25.94
N GLN A 163 -12.13 12.94 25.40
CA GLN A 163 -12.10 12.71 23.95
C GLN A 163 -13.42 12.07 23.50
N THR A 164 -13.87 12.40 22.31
CA THR A 164 -15.05 11.79 21.69
C THR A 164 -14.71 10.36 21.29
N ILE A 165 -15.57 9.42 21.68
CA ILE A 165 -15.46 8.02 21.29
C ILE A 165 -16.49 7.78 20.19
N ARG A 166 -16.02 7.38 19.01
CA ARG A 166 -16.87 6.92 17.91
C ARG A 166 -17.05 5.41 18.03
N SER A 167 -18.29 4.97 18.05
CA SER A 167 -18.66 3.56 18.05
C SER A 167 -19.11 3.13 16.67
N GLU A 168 -18.53 2.06 16.15
CA GLU A 168 -18.93 1.40 14.91
C GLU A 168 -19.29 -0.04 15.21
N ARG A 169 -20.50 -0.43 14.82
CA ARG A 169 -21.07 -1.74 15.07
C ARG A 169 -21.14 -2.52 13.77
N SER A 170 -20.82 -3.82 13.82
CA SER A 170 -20.95 -4.71 12.68
C SER A 170 -21.20 -6.15 13.09
N LEU A 171 -21.67 -6.95 12.15
CA LEU A 171 -22.00 -8.35 12.31
C LEU A 171 -21.20 -9.18 11.32
N ASP A 172 -20.54 -10.23 11.77
CA ASP A 172 -19.96 -11.23 10.89
C ASP A 172 -21.02 -12.26 10.54
N LEU A 173 -21.45 -12.26 9.30
CA LEU A 173 -22.51 -13.13 8.78
C LEU A 173 -21.96 -14.12 7.74
N ARG A 174 -22.59 -15.28 7.64
CA ARG A 174 -22.28 -16.27 6.60
C ARG A 174 -23.55 -17.00 6.17
N TYR A 175 -23.53 -17.63 5.00
CA TYR A 175 -24.52 -18.67 4.75
C TYR A 175 -24.22 -19.92 5.56
N GLN A 176 -25.27 -20.59 6.00
CA GLN A 176 -25.11 -21.85 6.76
C GLN A 176 -24.23 -22.85 5.98
N GLY A 177 -23.20 -23.35 6.65
CA GLY A 177 -22.22 -24.27 6.08
C GLY A 177 -21.02 -23.63 5.40
N GLN A 178 -20.96 -22.30 5.27
CA GLN A 178 -19.75 -21.59 4.80
C GLN A 178 -18.68 -21.49 5.90
N SER A 179 -17.40 -21.54 5.48
CA SER A 179 -16.27 -21.44 6.41
C SER A 179 -15.85 -19.99 6.71
N PHE A 180 -16.20 -19.04 5.86
CA PHE A 180 -15.82 -17.63 5.99
C PHE A 180 -17.06 -16.74 6.14
N THR A 181 -16.85 -15.62 6.81
CA THR A 181 -17.87 -14.62 7.09
C THR A 181 -17.65 -13.36 6.26
N LEU A 182 -18.72 -12.62 6.03
CA LEU A 182 -18.69 -11.22 5.59
C LEU A 182 -19.06 -10.32 6.75
N ASN A 183 -18.30 -9.25 6.93
CA ASN A 183 -18.58 -8.22 7.92
C ASN A 183 -19.60 -7.23 7.35
N ILE A 184 -20.76 -7.12 7.99
CA ILE A 184 -21.86 -6.25 7.58
C ILE A 184 -22.06 -5.15 8.63
N PRO A 185 -21.97 -3.86 8.24
CA PRO A 185 -22.27 -2.76 9.16
C PRO A 185 -23.67 -2.87 9.75
N PHE A 186 -23.78 -2.55 11.04
CA PHE A 186 -25.03 -2.56 11.78
C PHE A 186 -25.30 -1.18 12.38
N SER A 187 -26.53 -0.68 12.21
CA SER A 187 -27.02 0.56 12.82
C SER A 187 -28.38 0.33 13.46
N ALA A 188 -28.61 0.94 14.62
CA ALA A 188 -29.88 0.87 15.33
C ALA A 188 -31.07 1.42 14.49
N ASP A 189 -30.79 2.43 13.65
CA ASP A 189 -31.80 3.07 12.77
C ASP A 189 -31.95 2.38 11.42
N GLN A 190 -31.46 1.15 11.29
CA GLN A 190 -31.39 0.45 10.03
C GLN A 190 -32.78 0.04 9.53
N THR A 191 -33.23 0.66 8.45
CA THR A 191 -34.53 0.38 7.80
C THR A 191 -34.49 -0.83 6.87
N ARG A 192 -33.29 -1.27 6.44
CA ARG A 192 -33.10 -2.44 5.57
C ARG A 192 -32.91 -3.70 6.41
N ASN A 193 -33.47 -4.80 5.93
CA ASN A 193 -33.23 -6.11 6.52
C ASN A 193 -31.71 -6.44 6.44
N ILE A 194 -31.15 -6.90 7.56
CA ILE A 194 -29.74 -7.29 7.65
C ILE A 194 -29.40 -8.40 6.66
N ALA A 195 -30.33 -9.37 6.46
CA ALA A 195 -30.16 -10.44 5.49
C ALA A 195 -30.02 -9.90 4.05
N ASP A 196 -30.83 -8.89 3.67
CA ASP A 196 -30.75 -8.28 2.34
C ASP A 196 -29.41 -7.56 2.13
N LEU A 197 -28.89 -6.89 3.15
CA LEU A 197 -27.56 -6.27 3.08
C LEU A 197 -26.47 -7.32 2.91
N PHE A 198 -26.56 -8.43 3.65
CA PHE A 198 -25.62 -9.54 3.51
C PHE A 198 -25.69 -10.16 2.11
N HIS A 199 -26.87 -10.46 1.59
CA HIS A 199 -27.06 -11.01 0.24
C HIS A 199 -26.46 -10.09 -0.82
N HIS A 200 -26.72 -8.78 -0.71
CA HIS A 200 -26.16 -7.80 -1.63
C HIS A 200 -24.62 -7.73 -1.55
N SER A 201 -24.08 -7.69 -0.34
CA SER A 201 -22.62 -7.69 -0.14
C SER A 201 -21.98 -8.98 -0.65
N HIS A 202 -22.61 -10.12 -0.44
CA HIS A 202 -22.12 -11.42 -0.95
C HIS A 202 -22.13 -11.45 -2.48
N GLN A 203 -23.19 -10.92 -3.13
CA GLN A 203 -23.25 -10.77 -4.58
C GLN A 203 -22.12 -9.88 -5.10
N GLN A 204 -21.81 -8.78 -4.42
CA GLN A 204 -20.72 -7.89 -4.82
C GLN A 204 -19.33 -8.53 -4.67
N HIS A 205 -19.12 -9.29 -3.60
CA HIS A 205 -17.81 -9.90 -3.32
C HIS A 205 -17.53 -11.18 -4.09
N TYR A 206 -18.56 -12.01 -4.28
CA TYR A 206 -18.41 -13.36 -4.84
C TYR A 206 -19.15 -13.57 -6.15
N GLY A 207 -19.89 -12.56 -6.66
CA GLY A 207 -20.61 -12.64 -7.93
C GLY A 207 -21.92 -13.42 -7.86
N HIS A 208 -22.34 -13.91 -6.69
CA HIS A 208 -23.58 -14.66 -6.51
C HIS A 208 -24.18 -14.44 -5.12
N GLN A 209 -25.46 -14.76 -4.97
CA GLN A 209 -26.19 -14.78 -3.69
C GLN A 209 -27.02 -16.05 -3.59
N LEU A 210 -27.22 -16.54 -2.36
CA LEU A 210 -27.99 -17.75 -2.07
C LEU A 210 -29.21 -17.40 -1.20
N THR A 211 -30.21 -16.76 -1.79
CA THR A 211 -31.39 -16.23 -1.06
C THR A 211 -32.25 -17.30 -0.39
N ASN A 212 -32.12 -18.57 -0.80
CA ASN A 212 -32.82 -19.71 -0.19
C ASN A 212 -32.00 -20.42 0.90
N THR A 213 -30.82 -19.91 1.23
CA THR A 213 -29.96 -20.51 2.27
C THR A 213 -30.02 -19.65 3.50
N ALA A 214 -30.19 -20.27 4.67
CA ALA A 214 -30.22 -19.57 5.95
C ALA A 214 -28.91 -18.81 6.19
N VAL A 215 -29.04 -17.60 6.74
CA VAL A 215 -27.90 -16.75 7.13
C VAL A 215 -27.63 -16.96 8.61
N GLU A 216 -26.38 -17.21 8.96
CA GLU A 216 -25.92 -17.35 10.34
C GLU A 216 -25.18 -16.09 10.77
N LEU A 217 -25.54 -15.55 11.94
CA LEU A 217 -24.70 -14.65 12.73
C LEU A 217 -23.59 -15.48 13.37
N VAL A 218 -22.34 -15.06 13.22
CA VAL A 218 -21.18 -15.73 13.83
C VAL A 218 -20.59 -14.86 14.94
N ASN A 219 -20.38 -13.58 14.66
CA ASN A 219 -19.83 -12.63 15.64
C ASN A 219 -20.60 -11.31 15.63
N VAL A 220 -20.68 -10.72 16.81
CA VAL A 220 -21.04 -9.31 17.01
C VAL A 220 -19.73 -8.55 17.24
N CYS A 221 -19.47 -7.55 16.41
CA CYS A 221 -18.21 -6.81 16.38
C CYS A 221 -18.46 -5.34 16.72
N LEU A 222 -17.70 -4.82 17.67
CA LEU A 222 -17.72 -3.41 18.07
C LEU A 222 -16.33 -2.82 17.89
N SER A 223 -16.25 -1.70 17.21
CA SER A 223 -15.03 -0.90 17.10
C SER A 223 -15.23 0.45 17.79
N LEU A 224 -14.40 0.73 18.79
CA LEU A 224 -14.37 2.02 19.49
C LEU A 224 -13.12 2.78 19.05
N THR A 225 -13.31 3.93 18.41
CA THR A 225 -12.24 4.80 17.94
C THR A 225 -12.23 6.07 18.78
N ILE A 226 -11.06 6.42 19.30
CA ILE A 226 -10.86 7.67 20.02
C ILE A 226 -10.55 8.75 19.01
N GLU A 227 -11.45 9.73 18.88
CA GLU A 227 -11.21 10.89 18.00
C GLU A 227 -10.19 11.81 18.64
N THR A 228 -8.96 11.77 18.13
CA THR A 228 -7.96 12.80 18.43
C THR A 228 -8.12 13.92 17.42
N GLN A 229 -8.03 15.17 17.87
CA GLN A 229 -7.92 16.29 16.93
C GLN A 229 -6.66 16.05 16.07
N GLN A 230 -6.87 15.70 14.83
CA GLN A 230 -5.76 15.57 13.89
C GLN A 230 -5.26 16.98 13.62
N SER A 231 -4.03 17.27 14.04
CA SER A 231 -3.32 18.42 13.49
C SER A 231 -3.11 18.14 11.98
N ASN A 232 -3.64 19.00 11.14
CA ASN A 232 -3.36 18.99 9.70
C ASN A 232 -1.93 19.55 9.46
N ASP A 233 -0.96 19.05 10.21
CA ASP A 233 0.43 19.39 9.97
C ASP A 233 0.85 18.75 8.64
N VAL A 234 0.65 19.50 7.57
CA VAL A 234 1.39 19.29 6.33
C VAL A 234 2.84 19.55 6.71
N ILE A 235 3.64 18.51 6.79
CA ILE A 235 5.09 18.64 6.98
C ILE A 235 5.60 19.24 5.66
N CYS A 236 5.58 20.56 5.59
CA CYS A 236 6.30 21.29 4.54
C CYS A 236 7.78 21.18 4.91
N THR A 237 8.50 20.29 4.29
CA THR A 237 9.97 20.34 4.30
C THR A 237 10.38 21.60 3.52
N GLU A 238 11.11 22.49 4.16
CA GLU A 238 11.75 23.61 3.47
C GLU A 238 12.62 23.05 2.35
N VAL A 239 12.32 23.47 1.13
CA VAL A 239 13.07 23.10 -0.07
C VAL A 239 14.42 23.79 0.00
N GLN A 240 15.48 23.07 0.36
CA GLN A 240 16.83 23.57 0.18
C GLN A 240 17.20 23.46 -1.30
N ASN A 241 17.36 24.62 -1.95
CA ASN A 241 17.50 24.76 -3.41
C ASN A 241 18.89 24.43 -3.99
N ASP A 242 19.74 23.68 -3.32
CA ASP A 242 21.10 23.34 -3.79
C ASP A 242 21.20 21.92 -4.41
N ALA A 243 20.17 21.46 -5.09
CA ALA A 243 20.18 20.15 -5.69
C ALA A 243 20.82 20.17 -7.08
N THR A 244 22.02 19.59 -7.19
CA THR A 244 22.70 19.39 -8.46
C THR A 244 22.08 18.21 -9.20
N THR A 245 21.57 18.48 -10.40
CA THR A 245 21.22 17.43 -11.36
C THR A 245 22.52 16.84 -11.91
N GLN A 246 22.68 15.52 -11.84
CA GLN A 246 23.82 14.80 -12.40
C GLN A 246 23.37 13.92 -13.54
N VAL A 247 24.21 13.75 -14.54
CA VAL A 247 24.00 12.79 -15.63
C VAL A 247 25.12 11.75 -15.56
N ILE A 248 24.73 10.49 -15.54
CA ILE A 248 25.68 9.37 -15.48
C ILE A 248 25.33 8.30 -16.51
N GLN A 249 26.26 7.45 -16.83
CA GLN A 249 26.01 6.23 -17.60
C GLN A 249 25.96 5.03 -16.64
N LEU A 250 24.90 4.23 -16.73
CA LEU A 250 24.77 3.03 -15.91
C LEU A 250 25.38 1.81 -16.62
N PRO A 251 25.93 0.85 -15.87
CA PRO A 251 26.52 -0.37 -16.43
C PRO A 251 25.55 -1.22 -17.27
N SER A 252 24.25 -1.14 -16.95
CA SER A 252 23.19 -1.93 -17.58
C SER A 252 22.48 -1.23 -18.74
N ILE A 253 22.78 0.04 -19.01
CA ILE A 253 22.05 0.85 -20.00
C ILE A 253 23.04 1.69 -20.80
N GLU A 254 22.94 1.64 -22.15
CA GLU A 254 23.76 2.46 -23.03
C GLU A 254 23.42 3.95 -23.05
N LYS A 255 22.32 4.32 -22.41
CA LYS A 255 21.80 5.69 -22.36
C LYS A 255 22.25 6.42 -21.10
N GLU A 256 22.36 7.72 -21.24
CA GLU A 256 22.55 8.62 -20.10
C GLU A 256 21.33 8.59 -19.18
N VAL A 257 21.58 8.57 -17.86
CA VAL A 257 20.58 8.54 -16.81
C VAL A 257 20.70 9.79 -15.97
N THR A 258 19.60 10.51 -15.84
CA THR A 258 19.52 11.69 -14.99
C THR A 258 19.35 11.30 -13.54
N ILE A 259 20.18 11.84 -12.65
CA ILE A 259 20.03 11.71 -11.19
C ILE A 259 19.64 13.05 -10.62
N LEU A 260 18.58 13.06 -9.82
CA LEU A 260 18.09 14.28 -9.17
C LEU A 260 17.50 13.97 -7.78
N GLN A 261 17.54 14.97 -6.92
CA GLN A 261 16.85 14.91 -5.64
C GLN A 261 15.39 15.26 -5.84
N ARG A 262 14.48 14.54 -5.17
CA ARG A 262 13.03 14.80 -5.28
C ARG A 262 12.68 16.23 -4.90
N GLU A 263 13.33 16.76 -3.88
CA GLU A 263 13.13 18.10 -3.36
C GLU A 263 13.52 19.21 -4.38
N ALA A 264 14.32 18.85 -5.40
CA ALA A 264 14.70 19.77 -6.48
C ALA A 264 13.65 19.86 -7.59
N ILE A 265 12.73 18.92 -7.67
CA ILE A 265 11.72 18.88 -8.72
C ILE A 265 10.63 19.90 -8.39
N LYS A 266 10.42 20.84 -9.30
CA LYS A 266 9.38 21.87 -9.14
C LYS A 266 8.00 21.29 -9.45
N GLU A 267 6.98 21.83 -8.79
CA GLU A 267 5.59 21.47 -9.10
C GLU A 267 5.30 21.67 -10.59
N GLY A 268 4.69 20.66 -11.21
CA GLY A 268 4.37 20.67 -12.64
C GLY A 268 5.53 20.36 -13.56
N GLU A 269 6.78 20.32 -13.08
CA GLU A 269 7.95 19.92 -13.87
C GLU A 269 7.83 18.45 -14.27
N THR A 270 8.19 18.16 -15.53
CA THR A 270 8.15 16.79 -16.07
C THR A 270 9.56 16.23 -16.17
N ILE A 271 9.80 15.16 -15.46
CA ILE A 271 11.03 14.37 -15.56
C ILE A 271 10.75 13.22 -16.53
N ILE A 272 11.63 13.04 -17.50
CA ILE A 272 11.54 11.95 -18.50
C ILE A 272 12.57 10.89 -18.13
N GLY A 273 12.16 9.62 -18.12
CA GLY A 273 13.04 8.49 -17.90
C GLY A 273 13.91 8.15 -19.14
N PRO A 274 15.08 7.53 -18.94
CA PRO A 274 15.52 6.93 -17.67
C PRO A 274 16.08 7.95 -16.68
N ALA A 275 15.64 7.87 -15.41
CA ALA A 275 16.12 8.75 -14.35
C ALA A 275 16.12 8.05 -12.98
N ILE A 276 16.97 8.50 -12.07
CA ILE A 276 17.00 8.09 -10.67
C ILE A 276 16.60 9.31 -9.84
N ILE A 277 15.48 9.19 -9.11
CA ILE A 277 15.00 10.21 -8.20
C ILE A 277 15.34 9.75 -6.78
N LEU A 278 16.22 10.52 -6.14
CA LEU A 278 16.73 10.24 -4.80
C LEU A 278 15.89 10.97 -3.76
N GLU A 279 15.61 10.30 -2.67
CA GLU A 279 15.07 10.83 -1.42
C GLU A 279 15.96 10.34 -0.26
N LYS A 280 15.86 10.97 0.88
CA LYS A 280 16.66 10.59 2.05
C LYS A 280 16.55 9.10 2.42
N VAL A 281 15.35 8.52 2.28
CA VAL A 281 15.05 7.15 2.73
C VAL A 281 14.37 6.31 1.66
N SER A 282 14.33 6.78 0.42
CA SER A 282 13.83 6.01 -0.72
C SER A 282 14.53 6.38 -2.02
N THR A 283 14.41 5.52 -3.01
CA THR A 283 14.94 5.75 -4.36
C THR A 283 13.90 5.30 -5.37
N THR A 284 13.64 6.14 -6.36
CA THR A 284 12.76 5.83 -7.47
C THR A 284 13.57 5.64 -8.75
N TRP A 285 13.41 4.49 -9.39
CA TRP A 285 13.88 4.22 -10.73
C TRP A 285 12.77 4.55 -11.75
N LEU A 286 12.90 5.69 -12.42
CA LEU A 286 12.01 6.08 -13.51
C LEU A 286 12.53 5.43 -14.79
N LYS A 287 11.83 4.40 -15.26
CA LYS A 287 12.21 3.62 -16.43
C LYS A 287 12.05 4.43 -17.72
N GLU A 288 12.81 4.08 -18.75
CA GLU A 288 12.59 4.60 -20.10
C GLU A 288 11.13 4.39 -20.56
N GLY A 289 10.55 5.37 -21.25
CA GLY A 289 9.14 5.37 -21.64
C GLY A 289 8.17 5.79 -20.53
N TRP A 290 8.70 6.23 -19.39
CA TRP A 290 7.92 6.81 -18.31
C TRP A 290 8.29 8.26 -18.07
N CYS A 291 7.32 9.03 -17.59
CA CYS A 291 7.55 10.37 -17.06
C CYS A 291 6.99 10.50 -15.66
N ALA A 292 7.56 11.41 -14.90
CA ALA A 292 7.15 11.72 -13.54
C ALA A 292 6.89 13.23 -13.38
N LYS A 293 5.89 13.58 -12.56
CA LYS A 293 5.56 14.96 -12.17
C LYS A 293 5.27 15.03 -10.69
N ILE A 294 5.61 16.14 -10.06
CA ILE A 294 5.16 16.46 -8.70
C ILE A 294 3.78 17.12 -8.78
N ASP A 295 2.82 16.64 -7.99
CA ASP A 295 1.48 17.24 -7.85
C ASP A 295 1.43 18.27 -6.71
N GLN A 296 0.29 18.94 -6.55
CA GLN A 296 0.05 19.94 -5.50
C GLN A 296 0.19 19.41 -4.06
N PHE A 297 0.13 18.10 -3.88
CA PHE A 297 0.32 17.41 -2.59
C PHE A 297 1.75 16.90 -2.41
N GLN A 298 2.65 17.30 -3.27
CA GLN A 298 4.04 16.84 -3.29
C GLN A 298 4.18 15.32 -3.53
N HIS A 299 3.19 14.67 -4.18
CA HIS A 299 3.31 13.30 -4.62
C HIS A 299 4.00 13.22 -5.98
N LEU A 300 4.81 12.19 -6.18
CA LEU A 300 5.41 11.90 -7.48
C LEU A 300 4.44 11.02 -8.28
N VAL A 301 3.83 11.59 -9.30
CA VAL A 301 2.89 10.90 -10.19
C VAL A 301 3.63 10.45 -11.44
N LEU A 302 3.64 9.12 -11.67
CA LEU A 302 4.30 8.48 -12.80
C LEU A 302 3.27 8.04 -13.83
N LYS A 303 3.57 8.32 -15.12
CA LYS A 303 2.73 7.88 -16.25
C LYS A 303 3.63 7.39 -17.39
N LYS A 304 3.09 6.47 -18.21
CA LYS A 304 3.75 6.14 -19.48
C LYS A 304 3.84 7.39 -20.34
N HIS A 305 5.02 7.63 -20.89
CA HIS A 305 5.24 8.71 -21.83
C HIS A 305 4.69 8.23 -23.19
N GLU A 306 3.56 8.79 -23.62
CA GLU A 306 3.07 8.57 -24.98
C GLU A 306 4.03 9.29 -25.92
N VAL A 307 4.90 8.52 -26.60
CA VAL A 307 5.68 9.04 -27.72
C VAL A 307 4.67 9.31 -28.82
N ILE A 308 4.34 10.58 -29.03
CA ILE A 308 3.61 10.99 -30.23
C ILE A 308 4.55 10.73 -31.39
N VAL A 309 4.39 9.60 -32.05
CA VAL A 309 5.03 9.32 -33.34
C VAL A 309 4.40 10.31 -34.33
N GLN A 310 5.15 11.37 -34.62
CA GLN A 310 4.82 12.30 -35.72
C GLN A 310 5.12 11.64 -37.08
#